data_5106803d3df205e71e241be606ca7e18
#
_entry.id   5106803d3df205e71e241be606ca7e18
#
_cell.length_a   1.000
_cell.length_b   1.000
_cell.length_c   1.000
_cell.angle_alpha   90.00
_cell.angle_beta   90.00
_cell.angle_gamma   90.00
#
_symmetry.space_group_name_H-M   'P 1'
#
loop_
_entity.id
_entity.type
_entity.pdbx_description
1 polymer ?
#
loop_
_entity_poly.entity_id
_entity_poly.type
_entity_poly.pdbx_seq_one_letter_code
_entity_poly.pdbx_strand_id
1 'polypeptide(L)'
;MSDVRIATIGSSAIAERFVDALEEVDGVSYVAAYSRDLARARAFGEPRGATCFFDSLGKLVSSDAIDAVYVASPNGLHAAQALRCVKAGKHVLVEKAFAANERLARELFGAAHASGVVALEAMRSLHTEGFAAIERNLGRVGTLRQATLRFGKVTSRIKRFNAGEYVSQFDPALASGALVDIGVYVVEPAIALFGRPDHVRASLVTVPVPWGGDGAYATVDLAGCIALGYADKVVELSYSKVGDDLLASQAMGDAGTLVWDATNCPRKVTFVSHEDVGMAYATVGGAKEEIAVSVPENDMVCEIELFRDAVGGVTGALERVGRFEQVTIDSLAVMDEARAQAGVRYPHDEEGSAAGVLAPM
;
A
#
# COMPACT_ATOMS: atom_id res chain seq x y z
N MET A 1 25.27 4.22 14.36
CA MET A 1 24.80 2.91 13.89
C MET A 1 25.43 2.69 12.53
N SER A 2 25.77 1.46 12.15
CA SER A 2 26.17 1.15 10.77
C SER A 2 24.96 1.32 9.86
N ASP A 3 25.20 1.79 8.61
CA ASP A 3 24.13 1.92 7.63
C ASP A 3 23.40 0.61 7.37
N VAL A 4 22.09 0.65 7.22
CA VAL A 4 21.29 -0.48 6.76
C VAL A 4 21.51 -0.66 5.26
N ARG A 5 22.14 -1.78 4.86
CA ARG A 5 22.49 -2.08 3.47
C ARG A 5 21.30 -2.72 2.74
N ILE A 6 20.72 -1.99 1.79
CA ILE A 6 19.45 -2.36 1.14
C ILE A 6 19.69 -2.88 -0.27
N ALA A 7 19.05 -4.00 -0.60
CA ALA A 7 18.93 -4.52 -1.94
C ALA A 7 17.51 -4.30 -2.50
N THR A 8 17.36 -4.21 -3.82
CA THR A 8 16.05 -4.20 -4.49
C THR A 8 15.74 -5.51 -5.20
N ILE A 9 14.48 -5.95 -5.09
CA ILE A 9 13.85 -6.94 -5.96
C ILE A 9 12.86 -6.20 -6.85
N GLY A 10 13.15 -6.14 -8.15
CA GLY A 10 12.39 -5.35 -9.12
C GLY A 10 13.18 -4.15 -9.65
N SER A 11 12.81 -3.72 -10.86
CA SER A 11 13.46 -2.63 -11.62
C SER A 11 12.41 -1.74 -12.30
N SER A 12 11.30 -1.48 -11.60
CA SER A 12 10.21 -0.63 -12.07
C SER A 12 10.43 0.84 -11.66
N ALA A 13 9.62 1.75 -12.19
CA ALA A 13 9.68 3.17 -11.83
C ALA A 13 9.50 3.42 -10.31
N ILE A 14 8.77 2.56 -9.59
CA ILE A 14 8.65 2.70 -8.15
C ILE A 14 9.95 2.29 -7.45
N ALA A 15 10.67 1.28 -7.97
CA ALA A 15 11.98 0.92 -7.45
C ALA A 15 13.03 2.02 -7.74
N GLU A 16 12.94 2.72 -8.88
CA GLU A 16 13.76 3.90 -9.15
C GLU A 16 13.51 4.98 -8.10
N ARG A 17 12.24 5.36 -7.92
CA ARG A 17 11.85 6.36 -6.94
C ARG A 17 12.25 6.00 -5.51
N PHE A 18 12.22 4.72 -5.15
CA PHE A 18 12.69 4.23 -3.86
C PHE A 18 14.21 4.44 -3.69
N VAL A 19 15.00 4.10 -4.71
CA VAL A 19 16.46 4.30 -4.65
C VAL A 19 16.79 5.78 -4.57
N ASP A 20 16.07 6.65 -5.31
CA ASP A 20 16.24 8.10 -5.21
C ASP A 20 15.93 8.60 -3.78
N ALA A 21 14.90 8.04 -3.11
CA ALA A 21 14.58 8.39 -1.72
C ALA A 21 15.64 7.93 -0.72
N LEU A 22 16.37 6.84 -0.98
CA LEU A 22 17.46 6.40 -0.11
C LEU A 22 18.58 7.43 -0.02
N GLU A 23 18.81 8.23 -1.08
CA GLU A 23 19.83 9.29 -1.10
C GLU A 23 19.48 10.45 -0.14
N GLU A 24 18.19 10.59 0.22
CA GLU A 24 17.69 11.63 1.11
C GLU A 24 17.65 11.18 2.59
N VAL A 25 17.96 9.91 2.90
CA VAL A 25 17.86 9.33 4.25
C VAL A 25 19.22 8.87 4.76
N ASP A 26 19.70 9.50 5.84
CA ASP A 26 20.92 9.07 6.51
C ASP A 26 20.78 7.69 7.17
N GLY A 27 21.86 6.89 7.19
CA GLY A 27 21.90 5.59 7.86
C GLY A 27 21.31 4.45 7.05
N VAL A 28 21.09 4.65 5.75
CA VAL A 28 20.75 3.62 4.77
C VAL A 28 21.68 3.69 3.56
N SER A 29 21.91 2.58 2.89
CA SER A 29 22.71 2.57 1.66
C SER A 29 22.15 1.58 0.64
N TYR A 30 22.09 1.98 -0.64
CA TYR A 30 21.72 1.10 -1.74
C TYR A 30 22.94 0.29 -2.18
N VAL A 31 22.90 -1.03 -2.02
CA VAL A 31 24.08 -1.88 -2.26
C VAL A 31 23.89 -2.93 -3.35
N ALA A 32 22.65 -3.34 -3.64
CA ALA A 32 22.44 -4.47 -4.54
C ALA A 32 21.13 -4.40 -5.32
N ALA A 33 21.14 -4.99 -6.52
CA ALA A 33 19.96 -5.21 -7.35
C ALA A 33 19.78 -6.69 -7.70
N TYR A 34 18.53 -7.14 -7.68
CA TYR A 34 18.13 -8.46 -8.17
C TYR A 34 17.16 -8.35 -9.34
N SER A 35 17.42 -9.15 -10.36
CA SER A 35 16.47 -9.47 -11.44
C SER A 35 16.74 -10.90 -11.90
N ARG A 36 15.72 -11.60 -12.43
CA ARG A 36 15.88 -12.92 -13.08
C ARG A 36 16.88 -12.89 -14.25
N ASP A 37 17.15 -11.72 -14.77
CA ASP A 37 18.17 -11.43 -15.77
C ASP A 37 19.26 -10.56 -15.13
N LEU A 38 20.49 -11.09 -15.06
CA LEU A 38 21.64 -10.40 -14.46
C LEU A 38 21.98 -9.10 -15.20
N ALA A 39 21.82 -9.08 -16.52
CA ALA A 39 22.08 -7.87 -17.31
C ALA A 39 21.09 -6.76 -16.93
N ARG A 40 19.83 -7.11 -16.70
CA ARG A 40 18.80 -6.17 -16.20
C ARG A 40 19.12 -5.71 -14.78
N ALA A 41 19.57 -6.60 -13.89
CA ALA A 41 19.96 -6.21 -12.53
C ALA A 41 21.10 -5.18 -12.56
N ARG A 42 22.11 -5.40 -13.42
CA ARG A 42 23.22 -4.44 -13.61
C ARG A 42 22.73 -3.13 -14.21
N ALA A 43 21.98 -3.19 -15.30
CA ALA A 43 21.48 -1.99 -15.99
C ALA A 43 20.61 -1.10 -15.07
N PHE A 44 19.91 -1.70 -14.10
CA PHE A 44 19.14 -0.95 -13.11
C PHE A 44 20.03 -0.43 -11.99
N GLY A 45 20.85 -1.28 -11.38
CA GLY A 45 21.53 -0.96 -10.11
C GLY A 45 22.85 -0.20 -10.27
N GLU A 46 23.63 -0.50 -11.31
CA GLU A 46 24.98 0.09 -11.47
C GLU A 46 24.95 1.62 -11.64
N PRO A 47 24.05 2.22 -12.44
CA PRO A 47 23.94 3.68 -12.53
C PRO A 47 23.47 4.34 -11.24
N ARG A 48 22.92 3.57 -10.28
CA ARG A 48 22.38 4.03 -8.99
C ARG A 48 23.27 3.64 -7.81
N GLY A 49 24.53 3.27 -8.08
CA GLY A 49 25.54 3.03 -7.05
C GLY A 49 25.55 1.61 -6.46
N ALA A 50 24.70 0.68 -6.90
CA ALA A 50 24.78 -0.71 -6.45
C ALA A 50 26.10 -1.36 -6.91
N THR A 51 26.70 -2.13 -6.02
CA THR A 51 27.96 -2.86 -6.28
C THR A 51 27.77 -4.36 -6.41
N CYS A 52 26.61 -4.89 -5.98
CA CYS A 52 26.26 -6.31 -6.02
C CYS A 52 25.06 -6.54 -6.93
N PHE A 53 25.12 -7.60 -7.75
CA PHE A 53 24.05 -7.93 -8.70
C PHE A 53 23.76 -9.42 -8.67
N PHE A 54 22.45 -9.75 -8.59
CA PHE A 54 22.01 -11.13 -8.41
C PHE A 54 20.97 -11.52 -9.46
N ASP A 55 21.09 -12.75 -9.99
CA ASP A 55 20.12 -13.42 -10.87
C ASP A 55 19.36 -14.54 -10.16
N SER A 56 19.73 -14.84 -8.94
CA SER A 56 19.14 -15.86 -8.08
C SER A 56 18.76 -15.25 -6.73
N LEU A 57 17.49 -15.42 -6.34
CA LEU A 57 17.03 -15.00 -5.02
C LEU A 57 17.78 -15.71 -3.89
N GLY A 58 18.15 -17.00 -4.10
CA GLY A 58 18.98 -17.74 -3.15
C GLY A 58 20.36 -17.09 -2.93
N LYS A 59 21.02 -16.62 -4.00
CA LYS A 59 22.30 -15.91 -3.88
C LYS A 59 22.14 -14.57 -3.17
N LEU A 60 21.07 -13.81 -3.47
CA LEU A 60 20.78 -12.54 -2.82
C LEU A 60 20.62 -12.72 -1.32
N VAL A 61 19.73 -13.63 -0.89
CA VAL A 61 19.43 -13.79 0.55
C VAL A 61 20.59 -14.38 1.36
N SER A 62 21.51 -15.11 0.70
CA SER A 62 22.72 -15.67 1.34
C SER A 62 23.89 -14.68 1.39
N SER A 63 23.73 -13.47 0.85
CA SER A 63 24.82 -12.48 0.83
C SER A 63 24.95 -11.76 2.17
N ASP A 64 26.16 -11.71 2.71
CA ASP A 64 26.50 -10.92 3.92
C ASP A 64 26.63 -9.42 3.63
N ALA A 65 26.57 -9.02 2.35
CA ALA A 65 26.61 -7.61 1.94
C ALA A 65 25.27 -6.89 2.14
N ILE A 66 24.18 -7.60 2.49
CA ILE A 66 22.80 -7.10 2.50
C ILE A 66 22.20 -7.32 3.88
N ASP A 67 21.58 -6.31 4.46
CA ASP A 67 20.84 -6.36 5.71
C ASP A 67 19.32 -6.41 5.47
N ALA A 68 18.86 -5.70 4.45
CA ALA A 68 17.45 -5.54 4.15
C ALA A 68 17.15 -5.61 2.65
N VAL A 69 15.91 -5.96 2.31
CA VAL A 69 15.46 -6.09 0.92
C VAL A 69 14.17 -5.29 0.73
N TYR A 70 14.19 -4.39 -0.26
CA TYR A 70 12.97 -3.76 -0.77
C TYR A 70 12.38 -4.63 -1.89
N VAL A 71 11.14 -5.08 -1.69
CA VAL A 71 10.44 -5.98 -2.61
C VAL A 71 9.44 -5.18 -3.44
N ALA A 72 9.75 -4.96 -4.72
CA ALA A 72 8.94 -4.17 -5.67
C ALA A 72 8.66 -4.95 -6.97
N SER A 73 8.42 -6.23 -6.86
CA SER A 73 7.98 -7.13 -7.91
C SER A 73 6.47 -6.99 -8.17
N PRO A 74 5.84 -7.73 -9.09
CA PRO A 74 4.38 -7.81 -9.15
C PRO A 74 3.76 -8.36 -7.85
N ASN A 75 2.60 -7.82 -7.44
CA ASN A 75 1.95 -8.08 -6.13
C ASN A 75 1.90 -9.56 -5.74
N GLY A 76 1.51 -10.44 -6.68
CA GLY A 76 1.42 -11.88 -6.41
C GLY A 76 2.75 -12.55 -6.05
N LEU A 77 3.88 -11.89 -6.24
CA LEU A 77 5.20 -12.42 -5.90
C LEU A 77 5.73 -11.86 -4.57
N HIS A 78 5.12 -10.81 -4.02
CA HIS A 78 5.61 -10.12 -2.83
C HIS A 78 5.81 -11.06 -1.66
N ALA A 79 4.75 -11.73 -1.22
CA ALA A 79 4.79 -12.58 -0.03
C ALA A 79 5.80 -13.72 -0.16
N ALA A 80 5.85 -14.40 -1.32
CA ALA A 80 6.76 -15.52 -1.52
C ALA A 80 8.24 -15.10 -1.54
N GLN A 81 8.55 -13.94 -2.16
CA GLN A 81 9.91 -13.42 -2.19
C GLN A 81 10.34 -12.86 -0.83
N ALA A 82 9.47 -12.08 -0.18
CA ALA A 82 9.72 -11.54 1.14
C ALA A 82 9.90 -12.65 2.18
N LEU A 83 9.09 -13.71 2.14
CA LEU A 83 9.20 -14.87 3.02
C LEU A 83 10.58 -15.56 2.91
N ARG A 84 11.14 -15.64 1.70
CA ARG A 84 12.49 -16.18 1.53
C ARG A 84 13.57 -15.27 2.14
N CYS A 85 13.40 -13.95 2.01
CA CYS A 85 14.30 -12.98 2.63
C CYS A 85 14.25 -13.08 4.16
N VAL A 86 13.06 -13.06 4.72
CA VAL A 86 12.80 -13.16 6.16
C VAL A 86 13.37 -14.44 6.76
N LYS A 87 13.12 -15.61 6.13
CA LYS A 87 13.68 -16.90 6.57
C LYS A 87 15.21 -16.98 6.52
N ALA A 88 15.84 -16.11 5.73
CA ALA A 88 17.29 -15.96 5.67
C ALA A 88 17.83 -14.86 6.61
N GLY A 89 16.99 -14.31 7.50
CA GLY A 89 17.38 -13.28 8.46
C GLY A 89 17.51 -11.87 7.86
N LYS A 90 16.91 -11.60 6.69
CA LYS A 90 16.91 -10.26 6.09
C LYS A 90 15.63 -9.51 6.47
N HIS A 91 15.76 -8.25 6.89
CA HIS A 91 14.62 -7.34 7.02
C HIS A 91 13.98 -7.07 5.66
N VAL A 92 12.68 -6.80 5.63
CA VAL A 92 11.97 -6.54 4.37
C VAL A 92 11.07 -5.31 4.45
N LEU A 93 11.19 -4.46 3.43
CA LEU A 93 10.22 -3.42 3.12
C LEU A 93 9.53 -3.85 1.82
N VAL A 94 8.22 -4.08 1.86
CA VAL A 94 7.48 -4.71 0.77
C VAL A 94 6.49 -3.72 0.17
N GLU A 95 6.53 -3.54 -1.14
CA GLU A 95 5.56 -2.68 -1.83
C GLU A 95 4.10 -3.08 -1.55
N LYS A 96 3.26 -2.09 -1.64
CA LYS A 96 1.81 -2.27 -1.52
C LYS A 96 1.26 -2.97 -2.80
N ALA A 97 0.22 -3.81 -2.74
CA ALA A 97 -0.27 -4.42 -1.53
C ALA A 97 0.74 -5.45 -1.02
N PHE A 98 0.93 -5.48 0.28
CA PHE A 98 1.95 -6.29 0.97
C PHE A 98 1.93 -7.76 0.55
N ALA A 99 0.74 -8.30 0.36
CA ALA A 99 0.50 -9.67 -0.07
C ALA A 99 -0.77 -9.74 -0.93
N ALA A 100 -1.00 -10.87 -1.57
CA ALA A 100 -2.19 -11.10 -2.38
C ALA A 100 -3.49 -11.22 -1.56
N ASN A 101 -3.38 -11.57 -0.28
CA ASN A 101 -4.49 -11.72 0.67
C ASN A 101 -4.04 -11.69 2.13
N GLU A 102 -5.01 -11.62 3.07
CA GLU A 102 -4.77 -11.60 4.52
C GLU A 102 -3.95 -12.81 5.00
N ARG A 103 -4.25 -14.02 4.53
CA ARG A 103 -3.56 -15.24 4.94
C ARG A 103 -2.06 -15.19 4.69
N LEU A 104 -1.66 -14.75 3.50
CA LEU A 104 -0.24 -14.63 3.12
C LEU A 104 0.48 -13.52 3.90
N ALA A 105 -0.22 -12.43 4.21
CA ALA A 105 0.34 -11.38 5.06
C ALA A 105 0.61 -11.91 6.48
N ARG A 106 -0.34 -12.61 7.10
CA ARG A 106 -0.15 -13.24 8.42
C ARG A 106 0.99 -14.25 8.43
N GLU A 107 1.13 -15.06 7.36
CA GLU A 107 2.25 -15.99 7.22
C GLU A 107 3.59 -15.26 7.19
N LEU A 108 3.68 -14.18 6.41
CA LEU A 108 4.91 -13.40 6.27
C LEU A 108 5.29 -12.69 7.57
N PHE A 109 4.35 -12.01 8.23
CA PHE A 109 4.60 -11.35 9.52
C PHE A 109 4.97 -12.36 10.62
N GLY A 110 4.26 -13.49 10.69
CA GLY A 110 4.60 -14.55 11.64
C GLY A 110 6.01 -15.11 11.44
N ALA A 111 6.45 -15.26 10.17
CA ALA A 111 7.82 -15.65 9.86
C ALA A 111 8.85 -14.56 10.24
N ALA A 112 8.51 -13.27 10.04
CA ALA A 112 9.37 -12.16 10.44
C ALA A 112 9.58 -12.12 11.95
N HIS A 113 8.52 -12.26 12.73
CA HIS A 113 8.61 -12.36 14.20
C HIS A 113 9.47 -13.57 14.64
N ALA A 114 9.25 -14.74 14.02
CA ALA A 114 10.02 -15.94 14.34
C ALA A 114 11.50 -15.81 13.99
N SER A 115 11.84 -15.02 12.98
CA SER A 115 13.23 -14.77 12.56
C SER A 115 13.86 -13.56 13.24
N GLY A 116 13.12 -12.80 14.05
CA GLY A 116 13.60 -11.58 14.71
C GLY A 116 13.95 -10.45 13.74
N VAL A 117 13.28 -10.37 12.58
CA VAL A 117 13.51 -9.34 11.57
C VAL A 117 12.28 -8.44 11.40
N VAL A 118 12.50 -7.24 10.91
CA VAL A 118 11.44 -6.27 10.57
C VAL A 118 10.85 -6.63 9.22
N ALA A 119 9.52 -6.69 9.15
CA ALA A 119 8.75 -6.65 7.91
C ALA A 119 7.79 -5.45 7.98
N LEU A 120 7.81 -4.60 6.96
CA LEU A 120 6.95 -3.42 6.86
C LEU A 120 6.39 -3.31 5.45
N GLU A 121 5.12 -2.93 5.33
CA GLU A 121 4.52 -2.54 4.07
C GLU A 121 4.95 -1.13 3.68
N ALA A 122 5.36 -0.95 2.43
CA ALA A 122 5.70 0.36 1.87
C ALA A 122 4.43 1.11 1.46
N MET A 123 3.56 1.38 2.43
CA MET A 123 2.38 2.23 2.26
C MET A 123 2.73 3.67 2.60
N ARG A 124 3.54 4.28 1.74
CA ARG A 124 4.12 5.61 1.90
C ARG A 124 3.15 6.67 2.45
N SER A 125 1.86 6.64 2.05
CA SER A 125 0.86 7.62 2.48
C SER A 125 0.66 7.65 4.00
N LEU A 126 0.73 6.51 4.69
CA LEU A 126 0.48 6.38 6.13
C LEU A 126 1.64 6.92 6.99
N HIS A 127 2.80 7.13 6.40
CA HIS A 127 3.99 7.56 7.13
C HIS A 127 4.25 9.07 7.00
N THR A 128 3.46 9.78 6.17
CA THR A 128 3.62 11.21 5.92
C THR A 128 3.06 12.07 7.04
N GLU A 129 3.61 13.29 7.18
CA GLU A 129 3.06 14.32 8.08
C GLU A 129 1.62 14.69 7.70
N GLY A 130 1.23 14.58 6.42
CA GLY A 130 -0.14 14.78 5.98
C GLY A 130 -1.13 13.81 6.61
N PHE A 131 -0.79 12.52 6.65
CA PHE A 131 -1.62 11.53 7.33
C PHE A 131 -1.62 11.73 8.84
N ALA A 132 -0.47 11.99 9.43
CA ALA A 132 -0.37 12.27 10.87
C ALA A 132 -1.18 13.52 11.27
N ALA A 133 -1.25 14.54 10.41
CA ALA A 133 -2.10 15.72 10.64
C ALA A 133 -3.60 15.37 10.63
N ILE A 134 -4.04 14.47 9.74
CA ILE A 134 -5.41 13.97 9.74
C ILE A 134 -5.70 13.24 11.07
N GLU A 135 -4.85 12.31 11.50
CA GLU A 135 -5.03 11.57 12.74
C GLU A 135 -5.14 12.50 13.96
N ARG A 136 -4.19 13.44 14.12
CA ARG A 136 -4.18 14.36 15.27
C ARG A 136 -5.39 15.28 15.33
N ASN A 137 -6.01 15.57 14.19
CA ASN A 137 -7.14 16.49 14.10
C ASN A 137 -8.50 15.78 13.98
N LEU A 138 -8.53 14.46 13.84
CA LEU A 138 -9.77 13.71 13.66
C LEU A 138 -10.75 13.92 14.82
N GLY A 139 -10.27 14.01 16.06
CA GLY A 139 -11.11 14.26 17.24
C GLY A 139 -11.80 15.63 17.24
N ARG A 140 -11.35 16.58 16.43
CA ARG A 140 -11.96 17.91 16.33
C ARG A 140 -13.34 17.90 15.67
N VAL A 141 -13.64 16.86 14.87
CA VAL A 141 -14.97 16.76 14.24
C VAL A 141 -16.09 16.47 15.23
N GLY A 142 -15.77 16.17 16.49
CA GLY A 142 -16.73 15.76 17.51
C GLY A 142 -17.12 14.29 17.37
N THR A 143 -18.42 13.99 17.45
CA THR A 143 -18.92 12.63 17.23
C THR A 143 -18.95 12.32 15.75
N LEU A 144 -17.94 11.59 15.27
CA LEU A 144 -17.86 11.16 13.88
C LEU A 144 -19.01 10.21 13.52
N ARG A 145 -19.72 10.47 12.43
CA ARG A 145 -20.82 9.62 11.94
C ARG A 145 -20.59 9.11 10.53
N GLN A 146 -19.87 9.87 9.74
CA GLN A 146 -19.59 9.51 8.34
C GLN A 146 -18.21 9.96 7.92
N ALA A 147 -17.53 9.16 7.09
CA ALA A 147 -16.34 9.57 6.37
C ALA A 147 -16.41 9.06 4.93
N THR A 148 -15.74 9.77 4.02
CA THR A 148 -15.61 9.37 2.63
C THR A 148 -14.15 9.51 2.21
N LEU A 149 -13.52 8.42 1.81
CA LEU A 149 -12.17 8.41 1.27
C LEU A 149 -12.21 8.05 -0.21
N ARG A 150 -11.48 8.82 -1.01
CA ARG A 150 -11.58 8.75 -2.46
C ARG A 150 -10.19 8.77 -3.10
N PHE A 151 -9.99 7.93 -4.09
CA PHE A 151 -8.82 7.99 -4.95
C PHE A 151 -9.11 7.36 -6.31
N GLY A 152 -9.02 8.12 -7.37
CA GLY A 152 -9.12 7.66 -8.74
C GLY A 152 -8.01 8.24 -9.59
N LYS A 153 -7.39 7.41 -10.41
CA LYS A 153 -6.36 7.84 -11.37
C LYS A 153 -6.39 6.96 -12.60
N VAL A 154 -6.58 7.57 -13.75
CA VAL A 154 -6.48 6.86 -15.04
C VAL A 154 -5.07 6.28 -15.20
N THR A 155 -5.00 4.97 -15.35
CA THR A 155 -3.72 4.31 -15.64
C THR A 155 -3.30 4.56 -17.08
N SER A 156 -2.02 4.88 -17.28
CA SER A 156 -1.43 5.02 -18.64
C SER A 156 -1.54 3.75 -19.49
N ARG A 157 -1.84 2.61 -18.85
CA ARG A 157 -1.92 1.29 -19.50
C ARG A 157 -3.31 0.89 -19.97
N ILE A 158 -4.36 1.68 -19.66
CA ILE A 158 -5.74 1.33 -20.00
C ILE A 158 -5.96 1.17 -21.51
N LYS A 159 -5.27 1.98 -22.33
CA LYS A 159 -5.37 1.86 -23.79
C LYS A 159 -4.86 0.50 -24.30
N ARG A 160 -3.77 0.00 -23.73
CA ARG A 160 -3.21 -1.31 -24.06
C ARG A 160 -4.14 -2.44 -23.60
N PHE A 161 -4.68 -2.34 -22.39
CA PHE A 161 -5.66 -3.29 -21.89
C PHE A 161 -6.89 -3.36 -22.80
N ASN A 162 -7.47 -2.21 -23.17
CA ASN A 162 -8.64 -2.15 -24.06
C ASN A 162 -8.34 -2.64 -25.48
N ALA A 163 -7.07 -2.59 -25.92
CA ALA A 163 -6.62 -3.18 -27.20
C ALA A 163 -6.38 -4.70 -27.11
N GLY A 164 -6.62 -5.33 -25.95
CA GLY A 164 -6.38 -6.76 -25.73
C GLY A 164 -4.92 -7.14 -25.47
N GLU A 165 -4.03 -6.16 -25.32
CA GLU A 165 -2.62 -6.42 -25.01
C GLU A 165 -2.45 -6.85 -23.55
N TYR A 166 -1.50 -7.74 -23.30
CA TYR A 166 -1.14 -8.15 -21.94
C TYR A 166 -0.62 -6.97 -21.10
N VAL A 167 -1.21 -6.81 -19.92
CA VAL A 167 -0.85 -5.79 -18.94
C VAL A 167 -0.84 -6.42 -17.55
N SER A 168 0.34 -6.60 -16.96
CA SER A 168 0.52 -7.26 -15.66
C SER A 168 -0.29 -6.64 -14.52
N GLN A 169 -0.58 -5.32 -14.58
CA GLN A 169 -1.38 -4.60 -13.57
C GLN A 169 -2.89 -4.89 -13.65
N PHE A 170 -3.30 -5.71 -14.59
CA PHE A 170 -4.67 -6.23 -14.73
C PHE A 170 -4.70 -7.76 -14.77
N ASP A 171 -3.60 -8.42 -14.36
CA ASP A 171 -3.50 -9.87 -14.38
C ASP A 171 -3.84 -10.48 -13.01
N PRO A 172 -5.00 -11.17 -12.87
CA PRO A 172 -5.36 -11.84 -11.63
C PRO A 172 -4.34 -12.90 -11.19
N ALA A 173 -3.60 -13.50 -12.14
CA ALA A 173 -2.53 -14.44 -11.82
C ALA A 173 -1.37 -13.80 -11.05
N LEU A 174 -1.24 -12.47 -11.13
CA LEU A 174 -0.28 -11.67 -10.38
C LEU A 174 -0.94 -10.91 -9.22
N ALA A 175 -2.12 -11.33 -8.76
CA ALA A 175 -2.91 -10.66 -7.73
C ALA A 175 -3.06 -9.16 -8.02
N SER A 176 -3.42 -8.81 -9.26
CA SER A 176 -3.51 -7.44 -9.74
C SER A 176 -4.96 -7.06 -10.05
N GLY A 177 -5.26 -5.76 -10.02
CA GLY A 177 -6.56 -5.16 -10.25
C GLY A 177 -6.60 -3.74 -9.72
N ALA A 178 -7.73 -3.06 -9.87
CA ALA A 178 -7.86 -1.69 -9.38
C ALA A 178 -7.89 -1.61 -7.85
N LEU A 179 -8.53 -2.57 -7.18
CA LEU A 179 -8.62 -2.58 -5.72
C LEU A 179 -7.24 -2.63 -5.07
N VAL A 180 -6.40 -3.59 -5.47
CA VAL A 180 -5.07 -3.78 -4.88
C VAL A 180 -4.04 -2.73 -5.32
N ASP A 181 -4.24 -2.08 -6.49
CA ASP A 181 -3.29 -1.07 -6.97
C ASP A 181 -3.66 0.36 -6.58
N ILE A 182 -4.96 0.70 -6.62
CA ILE A 182 -5.50 2.04 -6.35
C ILE A 182 -6.37 2.03 -5.09
N GLY A 183 -7.25 1.05 -4.93
CA GLY A 183 -8.18 0.94 -3.81
C GLY A 183 -7.48 0.79 -2.46
N VAL A 184 -6.30 0.17 -2.42
CA VAL A 184 -5.45 0.08 -1.23
C VAL A 184 -5.19 1.46 -0.59
N TYR A 185 -5.05 2.52 -1.40
CA TYR A 185 -4.86 3.90 -0.92
C TYR A 185 -6.10 4.54 -0.28
N VAL A 186 -7.26 3.90 -0.32
CA VAL A 186 -8.44 4.32 0.44
C VAL A 186 -8.79 3.34 1.55
N VAL A 187 -8.48 2.05 1.37
CA VAL A 187 -8.74 1.01 2.37
C VAL A 187 -7.81 1.15 3.56
N GLU A 188 -6.49 1.16 3.35
CA GLU A 188 -5.52 1.22 4.45
C GLU A 188 -5.61 2.51 5.28
N PRO A 189 -5.71 3.71 4.69
CA PRO A 189 -5.95 4.91 5.47
C PRO A 189 -7.26 4.87 6.27
N ALA A 190 -8.33 4.26 5.73
CA ALA A 190 -9.57 4.10 6.47
C ALA A 190 -9.40 3.15 7.67
N ILE A 191 -8.71 2.03 7.50
CA ILE A 191 -8.42 1.10 8.59
C ILE A 191 -7.49 1.73 9.62
N ALA A 192 -6.48 2.49 9.19
CA ALA A 192 -5.57 3.19 10.09
C ALA A 192 -6.27 4.25 10.96
N LEU A 193 -7.29 4.95 10.38
CA LEU A 193 -8.05 6.00 11.08
C LEU A 193 -9.21 5.46 11.94
N PHE A 194 -9.87 4.40 11.49
CA PHE A 194 -11.16 3.98 12.08
C PHE A 194 -11.15 2.55 12.63
N GLY A 195 -10.07 1.80 12.40
CA GLY A 195 -9.95 0.39 12.80
C GLY A 195 -10.72 -0.56 11.89
N ARG A 196 -10.77 -1.83 12.27
CA ARG A 196 -11.48 -2.89 11.54
C ARG A 196 -12.99 -2.67 11.60
N PRO A 197 -13.72 -2.72 10.46
CA PRO A 197 -15.17 -2.57 10.44
C PRO A 197 -15.88 -3.84 10.94
N ASP A 198 -17.13 -3.67 11.41
CA ASP A 198 -18.03 -4.78 11.73
C ASP A 198 -18.60 -5.43 10.45
N HIS A 199 -18.76 -4.64 9.39
CA HIS A 199 -19.36 -5.06 8.12
C HIS A 199 -18.69 -4.42 6.92
N VAL A 200 -18.53 -5.19 5.84
CA VAL A 200 -18.08 -4.73 4.52
C VAL A 200 -19.17 -4.96 3.49
N ARG A 201 -19.45 -3.95 2.67
CA ARG A 201 -20.32 -4.06 1.50
C ARG A 201 -19.64 -3.44 0.30
N ALA A 202 -19.44 -4.21 -0.75
CA ALA A 202 -18.69 -3.78 -1.93
C ALA A 202 -19.49 -3.92 -3.22
N SER A 203 -19.29 -2.99 -4.13
CA SER A 203 -19.77 -3.04 -5.50
C SER A 203 -18.61 -2.68 -6.42
N LEU A 204 -18.13 -3.65 -7.20
CA LEU A 204 -16.97 -3.49 -8.08
C LEU A 204 -17.40 -3.58 -9.54
N VAL A 205 -16.82 -2.75 -10.38
CA VAL A 205 -16.91 -2.89 -11.84
C VAL A 205 -15.86 -3.89 -12.28
N THR A 206 -16.29 -5.06 -12.71
CA THR A 206 -15.42 -6.15 -13.14
C THR A 206 -15.55 -6.41 -14.63
N VAL A 207 -14.44 -6.79 -15.26
CA VAL A 207 -14.40 -7.16 -16.68
C VAL A 207 -13.55 -8.41 -16.88
N PRO A 208 -13.84 -9.23 -17.93
CA PRO A 208 -12.94 -10.30 -18.33
C PRO A 208 -11.58 -9.74 -18.76
N VAL A 209 -10.49 -10.41 -18.37
CA VAL A 209 -9.17 -10.08 -18.93
C VAL A 209 -9.04 -10.69 -20.33
N PRO A 210 -8.55 -9.95 -21.34
CA PRO A 210 -8.53 -10.42 -22.73
C PRO A 210 -7.73 -11.71 -22.97
N TRP A 211 -6.79 -12.02 -22.07
CA TRP A 211 -5.94 -13.21 -22.12
C TRP A 211 -6.35 -14.33 -21.15
N GLY A 212 -7.42 -14.13 -20.36
CA GLY A 212 -7.77 -15.01 -19.22
C GLY A 212 -8.55 -16.29 -19.62
N GLY A 213 -9.10 -16.36 -20.83
CA GLY A 213 -10.00 -17.45 -21.22
C GLY A 213 -11.24 -17.55 -20.33
N ASP A 214 -11.79 -18.75 -20.13
CA ASP A 214 -12.97 -19.03 -19.31
C ASP A 214 -12.61 -19.56 -17.90
N GLY A 215 -11.39 -19.27 -17.43
CA GLY A 215 -10.87 -19.77 -16.16
C GLY A 215 -11.40 -19.05 -14.94
N ALA A 216 -11.21 -19.63 -13.75
CA ALA A 216 -11.60 -19.05 -12.45
C ALA A 216 -10.95 -17.71 -12.15
N TYR A 217 -9.86 -17.37 -12.82
CA TYR A 217 -9.05 -16.15 -12.64
C TYR A 217 -9.11 -15.23 -13.87
N ALA A 218 -10.23 -15.27 -14.59
CA ALA A 218 -10.38 -14.54 -15.86
C ALA A 218 -10.99 -13.14 -15.70
N THR A 219 -11.22 -12.67 -14.46
CA THR A 219 -11.93 -11.42 -14.18
C THR A 219 -11.07 -10.50 -13.32
N VAL A 220 -11.02 -9.22 -13.70
CA VAL A 220 -10.33 -8.16 -12.97
C VAL A 220 -11.29 -6.99 -12.68
N ASP A 221 -11.08 -6.31 -11.57
CA ASP A 221 -11.80 -5.07 -11.24
C ASP A 221 -11.11 -3.84 -11.85
N LEU A 222 -11.90 -2.84 -12.22
CA LEU A 222 -11.45 -1.56 -12.79
C LEU A 222 -11.74 -0.36 -11.89
N ALA A 223 -12.81 -0.44 -11.10
CA ALA A 223 -13.26 0.60 -10.17
C ALA A 223 -14.20 -0.01 -9.14
N GLY A 224 -14.42 0.66 -8.03
CA GLY A 224 -15.36 0.17 -7.03
C GLY A 224 -15.70 1.19 -5.95
N CYS A 225 -16.76 0.83 -5.23
CA CYS A 225 -17.18 1.47 -4.00
C CYS A 225 -17.28 0.41 -2.90
N ILE A 226 -16.81 0.74 -1.68
CA ILE A 226 -16.88 -0.10 -0.51
C ILE A 226 -17.47 0.71 0.64
N ALA A 227 -18.48 0.19 1.29
CA ALA A 227 -19.02 0.75 2.53
C ALA A 227 -18.53 -0.10 3.71
N LEU A 228 -17.84 0.55 4.65
CA LEU A 228 -17.39 -0.03 5.90
C LEU A 228 -18.38 0.38 6.99
N GLY A 229 -19.07 -0.58 7.59
CA GLY A 229 -20.03 -0.36 8.66
C GLY A 229 -19.41 -0.60 10.03
N TYR A 230 -19.62 0.33 10.95
CA TYR A 230 -19.26 0.25 12.36
C TYR A 230 -20.51 0.49 13.20
N ALA A 231 -20.48 0.17 14.49
CA ALA A 231 -21.62 0.37 15.39
C ALA A 231 -22.11 1.84 15.47
N ASP A 232 -21.22 2.81 15.24
CA ASP A 232 -21.47 4.24 15.46
C ASP A 232 -21.28 5.12 14.21
N LYS A 233 -20.72 4.59 13.12
CA LYS A 233 -20.39 5.34 11.91
C LYS A 233 -20.41 4.48 10.65
N VAL A 234 -20.42 5.12 9.50
CA VAL A 234 -20.17 4.50 8.20
C VAL A 234 -19.02 5.21 7.49
N VAL A 235 -18.17 4.43 6.80
CA VAL A 235 -17.06 4.95 5.99
C VAL A 235 -17.23 4.48 4.56
N GLU A 236 -17.30 5.42 3.63
CA GLU A 236 -17.45 5.16 2.20
C GLU A 236 -16.10 5.28 1.51
N LEU A 237 -15.73 4.25 0.76
CA LEU A 237 -14.51 4.22 -0.02
C LEU A 237 -14.85 4.17 -1.50
N SER A 238 -14.20 5.02 -2.29
CA SER A 238 -14.35 5.03 -3.75
C SER A 238 -12.98 5.01 -4.41
N TYR A 239 -12.81 4.12 -5.38
CA TYR A 239 -11.56 4.02 -6.12
C TYR A 239 -11.80 3.75 -7.60
N SER A 240 -10.89 4.22 -8.46
CA SER A 240 -10.93 3.96 -9.90
C SER A 240 -9.54 3.95 -10.51
N LYS A 241 -9.30 2.97 -11.39
CA LYS A 241 -8.09 2.89 -12.22
C LYS A 241 -8.33 3.41 -13.65
N VAL A 242 -9.56 3.76 -13.94
CA VAL A 242 -10.05 4.14 -15.28
C VAL A 242 -10.72 5.53 -15.33
N GLY A 243 -10.73 6.22 -14.19
CA GLY A 243 -11.25 7.60 -14.07
C GLY A 243 -10.43 8.36 -13.01
N ASP A 244 -10.19 9.65 -13.26
CA ASP A 244 -9.56 10.54 -12.28
C ASP A 244 -10.65 11.03 -11.31
N ASP A 245 -10.44 10.86 -9.99
CA ASP A 245 -11.30 11.42 -8.96
C ASP A 245 -10.77 12.80 -8.56
N LEU A 246 -11.61 13.81 -8.70
CA LEU A 246 -11.26 15.22 -8.44
C LEU A 246 -11.83 15.75 -7.12
N LEU A 247 -12.49 14.89 -6.34
CA LEU A 247 -13.11 15.27 -5.08
C LEU A 247 -12.19 14.99 -3.90
N ALA A 248 -12.26 15.86 -2.89
CA ALA A 248 -11.54 15.68 -1.62
C ALA A 248 -12.16 14.56 -0.78
N SER A 249 -11.33 13.93 0.04
CA SER A 249 -11.75 13.03 1.10
C SER A 249 -12.13 13.81 2.36
N GLN A 250 -13.02 13.26 3.21
CA GLN A 250 -13.49 13.98 4.39
C GLN A 250 -13.99 13.05 5.50
N ALA A 251 -13.92 13.56 6.74
CA ALA A 251 -14.52 12.98 7.92
C ALA A 251 -15.48 13.99 8.55
N MET A 252 -16.73 13.59 8.77
CA MET A 252 -17.84 14.47 9.16
C MET A 252 -18.37 14.06 10.55
N GLY A 253 -18.47 15.03 11.45
CA GLY A 253 -19.02 14.85 12.78
C GLY A 253 -19.89 16.04 13.19
N ASP A 254 -20.35 16.05 14.43
CA ASP A 254 -21.29 17.06 14.93
C ASP A 254 -20.65 18.41 15.29
N ALA A 255 -19.31 18.49 15.40
CA ALA A 255 -18.57 19.72 15.66
C ALA A 255 -17.90 20.31 14.41
N GLY A 256 -17.75 19.54 13.35
CA GLY A 256 -17.10 20.02 12.13
C GLY A 256 -16.80 18.91 11.12
N THR A 257 -16.10 19.30 10.07
CA THR A 257 -15.64 18.41 9.01
C THR A 257 -14.14 18.59 8.80
N LEU A 258 -13.41 17.49 8.80
CA LEU A 258 -12.00 17.46 8.40
C LEU A 258 -11.93 17.03 6.93
N VAL A 259 -11.26 17.82 6.10
CA VAL A 259 -11.16 17.64 4.64
C VAL A 259 -9.70 17.55 4.24
N TRP A 260 -9.35 16.61 3.35
CA TRP A 260 -8.01 16.50 2.79
C TRP A 260 -8.03 16.22 1.28
N ASP A 261 -7.01 16.72 0.58
CA ASP A 261 -6.95 16.77 -0.88
C ASP A 261 -6.81 15.41 -1.55
N ALA A 262 -5.79 14.63 -1.14
CA ALA A 262 -5.44 13.37 -1.80
C ALA A 262 -5.12 12.29 -0.76
N THR A 263 -5.86 11.17 -0.76
CA THR A 263 -5.69 10.11 0.24
C THR A 263 -4.37 9.35 0.06
N ASN A 264 -3.86 9.26 -1.17
CA ASN A 264 -2.58 8.60 -1.47
C ASN A 264 -1.34 9.43 -1.07
N CYS A 265 -1.48 10.74 -0.81
CA CYS A 265 -0.44 11.61 -0.28
C CYS A 265 -1.08 12.95 0.15
N PRO A 266 -1.65 13.05 1.37
CA PRO A 266 -2.28 14.27 1.84
C PRO A 266 -1.25 15.39 1.99
N ARG A 267 -1.45 16.50 1.26
CA ARG A 267 -0.60 17.69 1.33
C ARG A 267 -1.34 18.92 1.82
N LYS A 268 -2.68 18.86 1.78
CA LYS A 268 -3.56 19.91 2.26
C LYS A 268 -4.64 19.31 3.15
N VAL A 269 -4.68 19.75 4.40
CA VAL A 269 -5.66 19.32 5.39
C VAL A 269 -6.37 20.57 5.91
N THR A 270 -7.70 20.56 5.96
CA THR A 270 -8.52 21.70 6.38
C THR A 270 -9.55 21.23 7.37
N PHE A 271 -9.67 21.90 8.51
CA PHE A 271 -10.79 21.75 9.41
C PHE A 271 -11.84 22.83 9.12
N VAL A 272 -13.10 22.43 9.00
CA VAL A 272 -14.25 23.33 8.79
C VAL A 272 -15.17 23.17 9.97
N SER A 273 -15.28 24.18 10.85
CA SER A 273 -16.18 24.14 12.01
C SER A 273 -17.66 24.16 11.57
N HIS A 274 -18.54 23.56 12.35
CA HIS A 274 -19.96 23.85 12.23
C HIS A 274 -20.27 25.23 12.80
N GLU A 275 -21.09 26.00 12.10
CA GLU A 275 -21.72 27.18 12.65
C GLU A 275 -23.17 26.84 13.02
N ASP A 276 -23.64 27.34 14.16
CA ASP A 276 -25.06 27.27 14.52
C ASP A 276 -25.83 28.33 13.70
N VAL A 277 -26.24 27.93 12.51
CA VAL A 277 -26.93 28.79 11.54
C VAL A 277 -28.47 28.80 11.73
N GLY A 278 -28.95 28.24 12.82
CA GLY A 278 -30.39 28.16 13.11
C GLY A 278 -31.15 27.39 12.01
N MET A 279 -32.36 27.87 11.63
CA MET A 279 -33.19 27.23 10.57
C MET A 279 -32.80 27.66 9.13
N ALA A 280 -31.57 28.01 8.87
CA ALA A 280 -31.16 28.42 7.53
C ALA A 280 -31.00 27.21 6.59
N TYR A 281 -31.75 27.20 5.52
CA TYR A 281 -31.71 26.17 4.45
C TYR A 281 -30.47 26.24 3.56
N ALA A 282 -29.53 27.12 3.81
CA ALA A 282 -28.72 27.63 2.72
C ALA A 282 -27.23 27.36 2.76
N THR A 283 -26.59 27.07 3.88
CA THR A 283 -25.12 27.01 3.88
C THR A 283 -24.57 25.82 4.66
N VAL A 284 -23.70 25.06 3.98
CA VAL A 284 -22.86 24.04 4.58
C VAL A 284 -21.51 24.66 4.89
N GLY A 285 -21.07 24.50 6.13
CA GLY A 285 -19.73 24.89 6.58
C GLY A 285 -19.69 26.20 7.35
N GLY A 286 -18.66 26.35 8.13
CA GLY A 286 -18.32 27.51 8.97
C GLY A 286 -16.92 28.02 8.68
N ALA A 287 -16.23 28.49 9.74
CA ALA A 287 -14.85 28.94 9.62
C ALA A 287 -13.92 27.81 9.15
N LYS A 288 -13.07 28.12 8.20
CA LYS A 288 -12.06 27.19 7.64
C LYS A 288 -10.70 27.49 8.24
N GLU A 289 -10.05 26.44 8.70
CA GLU A 289 -8.68 26.48 9.21
C GLU A 289 -7.83 25.50 8.41
N GLU A 290 -6.83 26.03 7.70
CA GLU A 290 -5.81 25.19 7.06
C GLU A 290 -4.81 24.69 8.12
N ILE A 291 -4.63 23.37 8.16
CA ILE A 291 -3.67 22.72 9.06
C ILE A 291 -2.34 22.64 8.33
N ALA A 292 -1.29 23.20 8.92
CA ALA A 292 0.05 23.17 8.32
C ALA A 292 0.54 21.73 8.18
N VAL A 293 0.96 21.38 6.98
CA VAL A 293 1.49 20.06 6.61
C VAL A 293 2.75 20.27 5.77
N SER A 294 3.82 19.53 6.10
CA SER A 294 5.04 19.49 5.30
C SER A 294 5.32 18.05 4.89
N VAL A 295 5.22 17.76 3.61
CA VAL A 295 5.50 16.42 3.07
C VAL A 295 6.66 16.54 2.07
N PRO A 296 7.70 15.70 2.18
CA PRO A 296 8.80 15.67 1.22
C PRO A 296 8.28 15.52 -0.21
N GLU A 297 9.05 15.97 -1.19
CA GLU A 297 8.72 15.78 -2.60
C GLU A 297 8.67 14.29 -2.93
N ASN A 298 9.68 13.54 -2.48
CA ASN A 298 9.65 12.09 -2.49
C ASN A 298 9.13 11.57 -1.12
N ASP A 299 7.84 11.30 -1.04
CA ASP A 299 7.18 10.86 0.18
C ASP A 299 7.58 9.44 0.66
N MET A 300 8.35 8.67 -0.14
CA MET A 300 8.94 7.40 0.27
C MET A 300 10.02 7.57 1.35
N VAL A 301 10.61 8.75 1.49
CA VAL A 301 11.55 9.10 2.58
C VAL A 301 10.95 8.73 3.94
N CYS A 302 9.67 9.04 4.18
CA CYS A 302 9.02 8.82 5.47
C CYS A 302 8.92 7.34 5.88
N GLU A 303 8.66 6.45 4.93
CA GLU A 303 8.59 5.00 5.21
C GLU A 303 9.98 4.38 5.38
N ILE A 304 10.97 4.89 4.64
CA ILE A 304 12.37 4.48 4.76
C ILE A 304 12.93 4.86 6.13
N GLU A 305 12.63 6.06 6.61
CA GLU A 305 13.02 6.50 7.96
C GLU A 305 12.44 5.61 9.05
N LEU A 306 11.14 5.30 8.99
CA LEU A 306 10.51 4.37 9.94
C LEU A 306 11.14 2.98 9.88
N PHE A 307 11.37 2.46 8.68
CA PHE A 307 11.97 1.15 8.47
C PHE A 307 13.39 1.09 9.03
N ARG A 308 14.24 2.07 8.71
CA ARG A 308 15.61 2.22 9.25
C ARG A 308 15.57 2.26 10.77
N ASP A 309 14.72 3.07 11.36
CA ASP A 309 14.62 3.24 12.81
C ASP A 309 14.19 1.95 13.50
N ALA A 310 13.26 1.21 12.89
CA ALA A 310 12.83 -0.09 13.41
C ALA A 310 13.95 -1.14 13.32
N VAL A 311 14.67 -1.21 12.21
CA VAL A 311 15.83 -2.09 12.03
C VAL A 311 16.94 -1.73 13.02
N GLY A 312 17.15 -0.44 13.27
CA GLY A 312 18.12 0.08 14.23
C GLY A 312 17.70 -0.04 15.70
N GLY A 313 16.47 -0.50 15.99
CA GLY A 313 15.96 -0.64 17.37
C GLY A 313 15.67 0.69 18.05
N VAL A 314 15.36 1.74 17.30
CA VAL A 314 15.00 3.06 17.84
C VAL A 314 13.71 2.95 18.67
N THR A 315 13.69 3.56 19.84
CA THR A 315 12.55 3.51 20.76
C THR A 315 11.25 3.99 20.08
N GLY A 316 10.19 3.19 20.17
CA GLY A 316 8.88 3.48 19.59
C GLY A 316 8.73 3.14 18.09
N ALA A 317 9.82 2.91 17.35
CA ALA A 317 9.74 2.53 15.93
C ALA A 317 9.11 1.15 15.74
N LEU A 318 9.50 0.16 16.55
CA LEU A 318 8.91 -1.18 16.50
C LEU A 318 7.43 -1.19 16.90
N GLU A 319 7.01 -0.33 17.84
CA GLU A 319 5.61 -0.18 18.21
C GLU A 319 4.79 0.37 17.02
N ARG A 320 5.33 1.37 16.31
CA ARG A 320 4.71 1.90 15.10
C ARG A 320 4.62 0.83 14.00
N VAL A 321 5.69 0.06 13.78
CA VAL A 321 5.67 -1.07 12.82
C VAL A 321 4.59 -2.08 13.19
N GLY A 322 4.47 -2.48 14.47
CA GLY A 322 3.43 -3.40 14.93
C GLY A 322 2.01 -2.86 14.73
N ARG A 323 1.80 -1.54 14.88
CA ARG A 323 0.52 -0.91 14.54
C ARG A 323 0.22 -1.03 13.05
N PHE A 324 1.17 -0.74 12.18
CA PHE A 324 0.98 -0.80 10.72
C PHE A 324 0.86 -2.25 10.22
N GLU A 325 1.52 -3.23 10.85
CA GLU A 325 1.28 -4.65 10.61
C GLU A 325 -0.21 -5.00 10.77
N GLN A 326 -0.85 -4.56 11.87
CA GLN A 326 -2.27 -4.82 12.08
C GLN A 326 -3.14 -4.10 11.05
N VAL A 327 -2.78 -2.86 10.66
CA VAL A 327 -3.47 -2.12 9.58
C VAL A 327 -3.40 -2.89 8.26
N THR A 328 -2.21 -3.35 7.86
CA THR A 328 -2.02 -4.17 6.65
C THR A 328 -2.90 -5.42 6.66
N ILE A 329 -2.90 -6.17 7.77
CA ILE A 329 -3.68 -7.40 7.92
C ILE A 329 -5.18 -7.12 7.79
N ASP A 330 -5.70 -6.12 8.52
CA ASP A 330 -7.13 -5.80 8.51
C ASP A 330 -7.57 -5.20 7.16
N SER A 331 -6.69 -4.47 6.49
CA SER A 331 -6.94 -3.92 5.15
C SER A 331 -7.04 -5.02 4.09
N LEU A 332 -6.13 -5.99 4.14
CA LEU A 332 -6.19 -7.16 3.24
C LEU A 332 -7.46 -7.98 3.49
N ALA A 333 -7.88 -8.16 4.75
CA ALA A 333 -9.14 -8.83 5.07
C ALA A 333 -10.36 -8.11 4.46
N VAL A 334 -10.40 -6.78 4.50
CA VAL A 334 -11.46 -5.97 3.85
C VAL A 334 -11.40 -6.13 2.33
N MET A 335 -10.21 -6.08 1.74
CA MET A 335 -10.05 -6.25 0.29
C MET A 335 -10.41 -7.66 -0.17
N ASP A 336 -10.09 -8.70 0.61
CA ASP A 336 -10.48 -10.09 0.33
C ASP A 336 -12.00 -10.25 0.34
N GLU A 337 -12.69 -9.66 1.33
CA GLU A 337 -14.15 -9.69 1.40
C GLU A 337 -14.78 -8.93 0.23
N ALA A 338 -14.26 -7.75 -0.13
CA ALA A 338 -14.74 -6.99 -1.28
C ALA A 338 -14.57 -7.76 -2.60
N ARG A 339 -13.41 -8.40 -2.82
CA ARG A 339 -13.17 -9.26 -3.99
C ARG A 339 -14.12 -10.45 -4.03
N ALA A 340 -14.33 -11.12 -2.89
CA ALA A 340 -15.22 -12.25 -2.79
C ALA A 340 -16.67 -11.88 -3.17
N GLN A 341 -17.17 -10.74 -2.69
CA GLN A 341 -18.51 -10.23 -3.04
C GLN A 341 -18.66 -9.94 -4.55
N ALA A 342 -17.57 -9.54 -5.21
CA ALA A 342 -17.56 -9.25 -6.65
C ALA A 342 -17.16 -10.44 -7.53
N GLY A 343 -16.85 -11.59 -6.96
CA GLY A 343 -16.41 -12.79 -7.70
C GLY A 343 -15.00 -12.68 -8.29
N VAL A 344 -14.17 -11.72 -7.84
CA VAL A 344 -12.77 -11.60 -8.26
C VAL A 344 -11.89 -12.53 -7.43
N ARG A 345 -11.19 -13.42 -8.10
CA ARG A 345 -10.34 -14.45 -7.48
C ARG A 345 -8.91 -14.38 -7.97
N TYR A 346 -7.98 -14.77 -7.09
CA TYR A 346 -6.57 -14.95 -7.40
C TYR A 346 -6.14 -16.40 -7.17
N PRO A 347 -5.17 -16.94 -7.90
CA PRO A 347 -4.58 -18.26 -7.61
C PRO A 347 -4.04 -18.37 -6.17
N HIS A 348 -3.68 -17.24 -5.59
CA HIS A 348 -3.18 -17.11 -4.21
C HIS A 348 -4.23 -17.33 -3.12
N ASP A 349 -5.52 -17.33 -3.48
CA ASP A 349 -6.63 -17.58 -2.54
C ASP A 349 -6.76 -19.08 -2.21
N GLU A 350 -6.12 -19.96 -2.99
CA GLU A 350 -6.11 -21.41 -2.74
C GLU A 350 -5.12 -21.76 -1.63
N GLU A 351 -5.47 -22.73 -0.79
CA GLU A 351 -4.60 -23.24 0.26
C GLU A 351 -3.31 -23.85 -0.32
N GLY A 352 -2.18 -23.52 0.26
CA GLY A 352 -0.86 -24.01 -0.18
C GLY A 352 -0.23 -23.27 -1.35
N SER A 353 -0.86 -22.21 -1.87
CA SER A 353 -0.41 -21.47 -3.06
C SER A 353 0.92 -20.71 -2.88
N ALA A 354 1.33 -20.37 -1.65
CA ALA A 354 2.58 -19.63 -1.39
C ALA A 354 3.84 -20.35 -1.88
N ALA A 355 3.86 -21.68 -1.86
CA ALA A 355 5.00 -22.49 -2.32
C ALA A 355 5.01 -22.72 -3.85
N GLY A 356 3.85 -22.60 -4.52
CA GLY A 356 3.69 -22.91 -5.95
C GLY A 356 3.99 -21.75 -6.90
N VAL A 357 3.95 -20.51 -6.44
CA VAL A 357 4.10 -19.30 -7.28
C VAL A 357 5.56 -19.03 -7.71
N LEU A 358 6.54 -19.70 -7.10
CA LEU A 358 7.96 -19.59 -7.46
C LEU A 358 8.44 -20.68 -8.44
N ALA A 359 7.54 -21.47 -9.02
CA ALA A 359 7.92 -22.36 -10.12
C ALA A 359 8.43 -21.52 -11.31
N PRO A 360 9.50 -21.94 -12.00
CA PRO A 360 10.08 -21.15 -13.07
C PRO A 360 9.08 -21.00 -14.21
N MET A 361 8.65 -19.76 -14.47
CA MET A 361 8.08 -19.36 -15.76
C MET A 361 9.21 -18.94 -16.67
#